data_666dcaad13bed1a0dafc96210c5b1dee
#
_entry.id   666dcaad13bed1a0dafc96210c5b1dee
#
_cell.length_a   1.000
_cell.length_b   1.000
_cell.length_c   1.000
_cell.angle_alpha   90.00
_cell.angle_beta   90.00
_cell.angle_gamma   90.00
#
_symmetry.space_group_name_H-M   'P 1'
#
loop_
_entity.id
_entity.type
_entity.pdbx_description
1 polymer ?
#
loop_
_entity_poly.entity_id
_entity_poly.type
_entity_poly.pdbx_seq_one_letter_code
_entity_poly.pdbx_strand_id
1 'polypeptide(L)'
;MIGPIQTSNLLFVLLVTGLLLALVYCRQRKKRLSASARDAAPRPRFSLRYFARLAGFTILVFLIIAGSLLIYITYNETTAEITPTPSQVELPDDLPFPVESVAFESEDGTRLAGWYTPPHNGALIILLHGYGGNRLGSVGYAEILTKAGYGALLYDERASGESGGSRRSYGWEDAPDVGAAIAYLRSRPELATARLGIGGCSMGAQIALQGAARYPELEAVWADGSGVIRYQDNPAPANWALAIAYAGNWLLDLMYSARLDIPAPPAMIEIIGNIAPRPIYLIGGGKPRPYFGSEAARLQRFASYAGENAQVWIIPEATHCDGPVQRPEEYARRLVEFFDQALLQK
;
A
#
# COMPACT_ATOMS: atom_id res chain seq x y z
N MET A 1 -12.92 10.21 13.13
CA MET A 1 -14.13 9.94 13.96
C MET A 1 -14.43 8.44 13.87
N ILE A 2 -14.38 7.72 15.00
CA ILE A 2 -14.65 6.29 15.07
C ILE A 2 -16.17 6.09 14.94
N GLY A 3 -16.63 5.45 13.87
CA GLY A 3 -18.06 5.26 13.60
C GLY A 3 -18.76 4.30 14.59
N PRO A 4 -20.10 4.33 14.68
CA PRO A 4 -20.89 3.60 15.70
C PRO A 4 -20.75 2.06 15.67
N ILE A 5 -20.30 1.47 14.56
CA ILE A 5 -20.05 0.03 14.44
C ILE A 5 -18.76 -0.40 15.17
N GLN A 6 -17.83 0.53 15.35
CA GLN A 6 -16.53 0.27 16.00
C GLN A 6 -16.66 0.13 17.54
N THR A 7 -17.60 0.85 18.15
CA THR A 7 -17.83 0.78 19.60
C THR A 7 -18.53 -0.53 20.03
N SER A 8 -19.39 -1.10 19.19
CA SER A 8 -20.11 -2.35 19.50
C SER A 8 -19.17 -3.56 19.57
N ASN A 9 -18.17 -3.63 18.70
CA ASN A 9 -17.21 -4.74 18.66
C ASN A 9 -16.22 -4.68 19.83
N LEU A 10 -15.76 -3.49 20.21
CA LEU A 10 -14.93 -3.30 21.40
C LEU A 10 -15.71 -3.67 22.68
N LEU A 11 -16.98 -3.26 22.76
CA LEU A 11 -17.90 -3.65 23.85
C LEU A 11 -18.09 -5.16 23.92
N PHE A 12 -18.23 -5.84 22.79
CA PHE A 12 -18.37 -7.30 22.73
C PHE A 12 -17.12 -8.01 23.26
N VAL A 13 -15.91 -7.60 22.86
CA VAL A 13 -14.65 -8.16 23.36
C VAL A 13 -14.52 -7.93 24.87
N LEU A 14 -14.82 -6.73 25.36
CA LEU A 14 -14.79 -6.40 26.77
C LEU A 14 -15.84 -7.19 27.58
N LEU A 15 -17.06 -7.38 27.03
CA LEU A 15 -18.12 -8.18 27.65
C LEU A 15 -17.74 -9.66 27.74
N VAL A 16 -17.21 -10.25 26.66
CA VAL A 16 -16.78 -11.66 26.67
C VAL A 16 -15.64 -11.88 27.66
N THR A 17 -14.69 -10.95 27.70
CA THR A 17 -13.57 -11.01 28.66
C THR A 17 -14.05 -10.85 30.09
N GLY A 18 -14.96 -9.91 30.35
CA GLY A 18 -15.60 -9.71 31.67
C GLY A 18 -16.39 -10.93 32.11
N LEU A 19 -17.13 -11.56 31.18
CA LEU A 19 -17.89 -12.79 31.46
C LEU A 19 -16.98 -13.97 31.82
N LEU A 20 -15.90 -14.16 31.09
CA LEU A 20 -14.88 -15.18 31.38
C LEU A 20 -14.24 -14.98 32.76
N LEU A 21 -13.88 -13.76 33.10
CA LEU A 21 -13.33 -13.40 34.42
C LEU A 21 -14.36 -13.64 35.52
N ALA A 22 -15.62 -13.28 35.30
CA ALA A 22 -16.72 -13.51 36.23
C ALA A 22 -16.97 -15.03 36.45
N LEU A 23 -16.96 -15.83 35.38
CA LEU A 23 -17.12 -17.29 35.45
C LEU A 23 -15.97 -17.94 36.24
N VAL A 24 -14.74 -17.53 36.04
CA VAL A 24 -13.59 -18.03 36.80
C VAL A 24 -13.71 -17.62 38.28
N TYR A 25 -14.07 -16.37 38.54
CA TYR A 25 -14.31 -15.88 39.92
C TYR A 25 -15.44 -16.65 40.60
N CYS A 26 -16.59 -16.84 39.94
CA CYS A 26 -17.72 -17.60 40.49
C CYS A 26 -17.36 -19.05 40.75
N ARG A 27 -16.59 -19.69 39.84
CA ARG A 27 -16.12 -21.07 40.00
C ARG A 27 -15.16 -21.22 41.19
N GLN A 28 -14.30 -20.24 41.40
CA GLN A 28 -13.41 -20.20 42.57
C GLN A 28 -14.20 -19.95 43.89
N ARG A 29 -15.16 -19.02 43.84
CA ARG A 29 -16.04 -18.73 45.00
C ARG A 29 -16.89 -19.94 45.39
N LYS A 30 -17.45 -20.69 44.42
CA LYS A 30 -18.23 -21.91 44.66
C LYS A 30 -17.36 -23.01 45.29
N LYS A 31 -16.10 -23.18 44.85
CA LYS A 31 -15.15 -24.09 45.49
C LYS A 31 -14.78 -23.67 46.90
N ARG A 32 -14.71 -22.36 47.21
CA ARG A 32 -14.44 -21.85 48.58
C ARG A 32 -15.63 -22.07 49.49
N LEU A 33 -16.85 -21.86 49.02
CA LEU A 33 -18.07 -22.05 49.82
C LEU A 33 -18.35 -23.54 50.13
N SER A 34 -18.02 -24.44 49.19
CA SER A 34 -18.12 -25.89 49.43
C SER A 34 -17.01 -26.44 50.36
N ALA A 35 -15.88 -25.76 50.45
CA ALA A 35 -14.78 -26.10 51.37
C ALA A 35 -14.99 -25.55 52.79
N SER A 36 -15.75 -24.43 52.93
CA SER A 36 -16.02 -23.78 54.21
C SER A 36 -17.08 -24.53 55.05
N ALA A 37 -17.79 -25.52 54.47
CA ALA A 37 -18.80 -26.32 55.14
C ALA A 37 -18.22 -27.60 55.80
N ARG A 38 -16.92 -27.84 55.71
CA ARG A 38 -16.21 -28.98 56.31
C ARG A 38 -14.98 -28.47 57.06
N ASP A 39 -15.07 -28.43 58.38
CA ASP A 39 -14.00 -28.27 59.36
C ASP A 39 -13.13 -27.01 59.31
N ALA A 40 -12.94 -26.43 60.51
CA ALA A 40 -12.04 -25.29 60.78
C ALA A 40 -10.57 -25.66 60.57
N ALA A 41 -10.18 -25.73 59.30
CA ALA A 41 -8.77 -25.90 58.93
C ALA A 41 -8.03 -24.56 58.90
N PRO A 42 -6.69 -24.51 59.18
CA PRO A 42 -5.92 -23.28 59.23
C PRO A 42 -5.97 -22.55 57.89
N ARG A 43 -6.08 -21.20 57.94
CA ARG A 43 -6.15 -20.33 56.73
C ARG A 43 -5.10 -20.76 55.70
N PRO A 44 -5.46 -21.05 54.46
CA PRO A 44 -4.54 -21.51 53.46
C PRO A 44 -3.47 -20.42 53.26
N ARG A 45 -2.21 -20.70 53.60
CA ARG A 45 -1.07 -19.90 53.20
C ARG A 45 -1.03 -19.98 51.69
N PHE A 46 -1.16 -18.83 51.00
CA PHE A 46 -1.03 -18.75 49.56
C PHE A 46 0.34 -19.31 49.15
N SER A 47 0.35 -20.47 48.49
CA SER A 47 1.58 -21.12 48.05
C SER A 47 2.16 -20.40 46.83
N LEU A 48 3.46 -20.47 46.63
CA LEU A 48 4.14 -19.96 45.42
C LEU A 48 3.45 -20.48 44.15
N ARG A 49 2.98 -21.73 44.18
CA ARG A 49 2.22 -22.35 43.08
C ARG A 49 0.90 -21.66 42.78
N TYR A 50 0.22 -21.09 43.78
CA TYR A 50 -1.00 -20.30 43.57
C TYR A 50 -0.70 -18.99 42.87
N PHE A 51 0.32 -18.25 43.32
CA PHE A 51 0.75 -17.01 42.64
C PHE A 51 1.27 -17.27 41.24
N ALA A 52 2.03 -18.30 41.00
CA ALA A 52 2.46 -18.68 39.65
C ALA A 52 1.30 -19.01 38.70
N ARG A 53 0.27 -19.72 39.18
CA ARG A 53 -0.94 -20.00 38.37
C ARG A 53 -1.74 -18.73 38.09
N LEU A 54 -1.89 -17.85 39.08
CA LEU A 54 -2.57 -16.58 38.91
C LEU A 54 -1.82 -15.70 37.90
N ALA A 55 -0.51 -15.57 38.03
CA ALA A 55 0.33 -14.82 37.10
C ALA A 55 0.23 -15.40 35.67
N GLY A 56 0.34 -16.72 35.52
CA GLY A 56 0.20 -17.38 34.21
C GLY A 56 -1.20 -17.15 33.59
N PHE A 57 -2.27 -17.20 34.40
CA PHE A 57 -3.61 -16.89 33.95
C PHE A 57 -3.77 -15.41 33.52
N THR A 58 -3.22 -14.48 34.31
CA THR A 58 -3.24 -13.04 33.98
C THR A 58 -2.49 -12.75 32.68
N ILE A 59 -1.32 -13.36 32.51
CA ILE A 59 -0.54 -13.25 31.27
C ILE A 59 -1.34 -13.80 30.08
N LEU A 60 -1.95 -14.98 30.21
CA LEU A 60 -2.76 -15.58 29.16
C LEU A 60 -3.93 -14.67 28.76
N VAL A 61 -4.65 -14.13 29.73
CA VAL A 61 -5.76 -13.19 29.47
C VAL A 61 -5.25 -11.93 28.78
N PHE A 62 -4.13 -11.39 29.23
CA PHE A 62 -3.51 -10.23 28.57
C PHE A 62 -3.14 -10.53 27.12
N LEU A 63 -2.53 -11.68 26.83
CA LEU A 63 -2.17 -12.09 25.48
C LEU A 63 -3.41 -12.27 24.58
N ILE A 64 -4.49 -12.82 25.11
CA ILE A 64 -5.77 -12.97 24.38
C ILE A 64 -6.34 -11.59 24.05
N ILE A 65 -6.38 -10.67 25.01
CA ILE A 65 -6.89 -9.31 24.80
C ILE A 65 -6.01 -8.57 23.76
N ALA A 66 -4.69 -8.62 23.93
CA ALA A 66 -3.77 -7.97 23.00
C ALA A 66 -3.88 -8.54 21.58
N GLY A 67 -3.95 -9.87 21.44
CA GLY A 67 -4.15 -10.55 20.15
C GLY A 67 -5.48 -10.18 19.50
N SER A 68 -6.57 -10.16 20.28
CA SER A 68 -7.89 -9.77 19.79
C SER A 68 -7.93 -8.32 19.33
N LEU A 69 -7.27 -7.43 20.07
CA LEU A 69 -7.17 -6.02 19.72
C LEU A 69 -6.36 -5.84 18.43
N LEU A 70 -5.25 -6.55 18.28
CA LEU A 70 -4.43 -6.51 17.08
C LEU A 70 -5.22 -6.99 15.85
N ILE A 71 -5.93 -8.13 15.95
CA ILE A 71 -6.80 -8.64 14.89
C ILE A 71 -7.88 -7.61 14.54
N TYR A 72 -8.49 -6.99 15.55
CA TYR A 72 -9.52 -5.98 15.34
C TYR A 72 -8.99 -4.74 14.59
N ILE A 73 -7.82 -4.22 14.99
CA ILE A 73 -7.18 -3.08 14.33
C ILE A 73 -6.87 -3.44 12.88
N THR A 74 -6.20 -4.56 12.65
CA THR A 74 -5.82 -5.04 11.32
C THR A 74 -7.04 -5.25 10.41
N TYR A 75 -8.13 -5.81 10.95
CA TYR A 75 -9.39 -5.98 10.23
C TYR A 75 -9.98 -4.63 9.78
N ASN A 76 -9.96 -3.61 10.66
CA ASN A 76 -10.49 -2.30 10.30
C ASN A 76 -9.59 -1.57 9.29
N GLU A 77 -8.27 -1.66 9.42
CA GLU A 77 -7.34 -1.11 8.45
C GLU A 77 -7.57 -1.71 7.08
N THR A 78 -7.54 -3.04 6.96
CA THR A 78 -7.81 -3.69 5.66
C THR A 78 -9.20 -3.37 5.12
N THR A 79 -10.21 -3.21 5.99
CA THR A 79 -11.56 -2.80 5.56
C THR A 79 -11.54 -1.42 4.92
N ALA A 80 -10.87 -0.46 5.56
CA ALA A 80 -10.77 0.90 5.04
C ALA A 80 -9.99 0.93 3.71
N GLU A 81 -8.93 0.14 3.63
CA GLU A 81 -8.05 0.12 2.46
C GLU A 81 -8.68 -0.53 1.22
N ILE A 82 -9.50 -1.57 1.39
CA ILE A 82 -10.20 -2.21 0.27
C ILE A 82 -11.56 -1.57 -0.06
N THR A 83 -12.05 -0.64 0.76
CA THR A 83 -13.32 0.04 0.51
C THR A 83 -13.20 0.95 -0.73
N PRO A 84 -14.12 0.86 -1.72
CA PRO A 84 -14.12 1.73 -2.88
C PRO A 84 -14.19 3.22 -2.51
N THR A 85 -13.55 4.06 -3.31
CA THR A 85 -13.60 5.52 -3.19
C THR A 85 -14.06 6.16 -4.51
N PRO A 86 -15.28 5.85 -4.99
CA PRO A 86 -15.81 6.46 -6.18
C PRO A 86 -15.98 7.97 -5.97
N SER A 87 -15.64 8.76 -6.98
CA SER A 87 -15.83 10.21 -6.98
C SER A 87 -16.01 10.69 -8.41
N GLN A 88 -16.77 11.74 -8.58
CA GLN A 88 -16.76 12.47 -9.85
C GLN A 88 -15.41 13.17 -9.99
N VAL A 89 -14.83 13.11 -11.18
CA VAL A 89 -13.54 13.73 -11.47
C VAL A 89 -13.77 14.80 -12.54
N GLU A 90 -14.07 15.99 -12.07
CA GLU A 90 -14.28 17.13 -12.95
C GLU A 90 -12.94 17.53 -13.60
N LEU A 91 -13.00 17.86 -14.88
CA LEU A 91 -11.86 18.40 -15.60
C LEU A 91 -11.58 19.82 -15.10
N PRO A 92 -10.39 20.12 -14.56
CA PRO A 92 -10.06 21.47 -14.15
C PRO A 92 -10.08 22.45 -15.33
N ASP A 93 -10.71 23.62 -15.17
CA ASP A 93 -10.77 24.65 -16.20
C ASP A 93 -9.37 25.19 -16.59
N ASP A 94 -8.43 25.12 -15.66
CA ASP A 94 -7.06 25.60 -15.79
C ASP A 94 -6.05 24.46 -16.03
N LEU A 95 -6.50 23.31 -16.53
CA LEU A 95 -5.59 22.18 -16.81
C LEU A 95 -4.50 22.62 -17.81
N PRO A 96 -3.19 22.47 -17.45
CA PRO A 96 -2.09 23.08 -18.21
C PRO A 96 -1.77 22.36 -19.54
N PHE A 97 -2.51 21.31 -19.89
CA PHE A 97 -2.38 20.55 -21.13
C PHE A 97 -3.74 20.01 -21.59
N PRO A 98 -3.96 19.84 -22.92
CA PRO A 98 -5.21 19.29 -23.42
C PRO A 98 -5.32 17.80 -23.10
N VAL A 99 -6.54 17.35 -22.83
CA VAL A 99 -6.84 15.93 -22.59
C VAL A 99 -8.07 15.46 -23.36
N GLU A 100 -8.03 14.19 -23.73
CA GLU A 100 -9.17 13.41 -24.20
C GLU A 100 -9.65 12.54 -23.03
N SER A 101 -10.93 12.58 -22.68
CA SER A 101 -11.52 11.65 -21.72
C SER A 101 -11.65 10.28 -22.35
N VAL A 102 -11.09 9.26 -21.73
CA VAL A 102 -11.01 7.91 -22.26
C VAL A 102 -11.51 6.88 -21.25
N ALA A 103 -11.89 5.71 -21.75
CA ALA A 103 -12.18 4.56 -20.94
C ALA A 103 -11.72 3.28 -21.66
N PHE A 104 -11.25 2.31 -20.86
CA PHE A 104 -10.83 1.00 -21.34
C PHE A 104 -11.18 -0.06 -20.28
N GLU A 105 -11.13 -1.33 -20.67
CA GLU A 105 -11.54 -2.43 -19.79
C GLU A 105 -10.34 -3.29 -19.41
N SER A 106 -10.26 -3.64 -18.13
CA SER A 106 -9.32 -4.64 -17.62
C SER A 106 -9.74 -6.06 -18.02
N GLU A 107 -8.83 -7.03 -17.84
CA GLU A 107 -9.07 -8.44 -18.20
C GLU A 107 -10.34 -9.04 -17.54
N ASP A 108 -10.72 -8.55 -16.35
CA ASP A 108 -11.89 -8.96 -15.60
C ASP A 108 -13.18 -8.18 -15.97
N GLY A 109 -13.13 -7.32 -16.98
CA GLY A 109 -14.24 -6.46 -17.41
C GLY A 109 -14.40 -5.18 -16.56
N THR A 110 -13.50 -4.91 -15.62
CA THR A 110 -13.52 -3.66 -14.88
C THR A 110 -13.24 -2.47 -15.80
N ARG A 111 -14.20 -1.54 -15.90
CA ARG A 111 -14.05 -0.31 -16.68
C ARG A 111 -13.12 0.65 -15.93
N LEU A 112 -12.08 1.12 -16.62
CA LEU A 112 -11.13 2.12 -16.11
C LEU A 112 -11.34 3.43 -16.86
N ALA A 113 -11.44 4.53 -16.13
CA ALA A 113 -11.65 5.88 -16.65
C ALA A 113 -10.36 6.69 -16.55
N GLY A 114 -10.06 7.49 -17.58
CA GLY A 114 -8.80 8.24 -17.60
C GLY A 114 -8.82 9.45 -18.50
N TRP A 115 -7.69 10.15 -18.53
CA TRP A 115 -7.37 11.24 -19.43
C TRP A 115 -6.13 10.91 -20.24
N TYR A 116 -6.20 11.16 -21.52
CA TYR A 116 -5.14 10.92 -22.48
C TYR A 116 -4.69 12.23 -23.13
N THR A 117 -3.37 12.39 -23.25
CA THR A 117 -2.72 13.48 -24.00
C THR A 117 -1.74 12.85 -24.99
N PRO A 118 -1.81 13.19 -26.29
CA PRO A 118 -0.92 12.63 -27.29
C PRO A 118 0.54 13.09 -27.12
N PRO A 119 1.54 12.24 -27.45
CA PRO A 119 2.93 12.64 -27.43
C PRO A 119 3.33 13.50 -28.65
N HIS A 120 4.30 14.37 -28.44
CA HIS A 120 4.97 15.12 -29.52
C HIS A 120 6.39 14.59 -29.79
N ASN A 121 6.98 13.83 -28.85
CA ASN A 121 8.33 13.29 -28.94
C ASN A 121 8.37 11.77 -29.24
N GLY A 122 7.23 11.12 -29.47
CA GLY A 122 7.12 9.68 -29.76
C GLY A 122 7.12 8.77 -28.53
N ALA A 123 7.07 9.32 -27.31
CA ALA A 123 7.01 8.55 -26.07
C ALA A 123 5.84 8.98 -25.19
N LEU A 124 5.25 8.04 -24.45
CA LEU A 124 4.11 8.25 -23.57
C LEU A 124 4.34 7.62 -22.21
N ILE A 125 3.90 8.30 -21.16
CA ILE A 125 4.02 7.84 -19.78
C ILE A 125 2.63 7.54 -19.20
N ILE A 126 2.45 6.34 -18.68
CA ILE A 126 1.29 5.96 -17.88
C ILE A 126 1.52 6.48 -16.47
N LEU A 127 0.57 7.24 -15.92
CA LEU A 127 0.69 7.90 -14.63
C LEU A 127 -0.38 7.41 -13.65
N LEU A 128 0.08 6.90 -12.51
CA LEU A 128 -0.73 6.27 -11.47
C LEU A 128 -0.77 7.13 -10.21
N HIS A 129 -1.96 7.26 -9.65
CA HIS A 129 -2.17 8.08 -8.45
C HIS A 129 -1.89 7.31 -7.15
N GLY A 130 -1.75 8.04 -6.04
CA GLY A 130 -1.58 7.45 -4.72
C GLY A 130 -2.90 6.92 -4.13
N TYR A 131 -2.78 6.14 -3.06
CA TYR A 131 -3.89 5.54 -2.32
C TYR A 131 -4.98 6.57 -1.96
N GLY A 132 -6.23 6.20 -2.21
CA GLY A 132 -7.40 7.02 -1.88
C GLY A 132 -7.59 8.26 -2.76
N GLY A 133 -6.73 8.43 -3.78
CA GLY A 133 -6.83 9.49 -4.78
C GLY A 133 -7.64 9.09 -6.01
N ASN A 134 -7.45 9.87 -7.05
CA ASN A 134 -7.89 9.64 -8.42
C ASN A 134 -6.87 10.30 -9.37
N ARG A 135 -7.10 10.26 -10.69
CA ARG A 135 -6.19 10.81 -11.71
C ARG A 135 -5.76 12.26 -11.53
N LEU A 136 -6.52 13.09 -10.76
CA LEU A 136 -6.10 14.45 -10.42
C LEU A 136 -4.78 14.49 -9.64
N GLY A 137 -4.52 13.47 -8.82
CA GLY A 137 -3.25 13.35 -8.09
C GLY A 137 -2.03 13.18 -8.98
N SER A 138 -2.21 12.85 -10.26
CA SER A 138 -1.12 12.68 -11.23
C SER A 138 -0.93 13.90 -12.15
N VAL A 139 -1.81 14.92 -12.08
CA VAL A 139 -1.79 16.08 -12.99
C VAL A 139 -0.48 16.84 -12.93
N GLY A 140 0.09 17.08 -11.75
CA GLY A 140 1.36 17.80 -11.62
C GLY A 140 2.54 17.08 -12.30
N TYR A 141 2.57 15.76 -12.26
CA TYR A 141 3.57 14.97 -12.98
C TYR A 141 3.34 14.98 -14.49
N ALA A 142 2.07 14.91 -14.91
CA ALA A 142 1.69 15.02 -16.31
C ALA A 142 2.06 16.38 -16.90
N GLU A 143 1.88 17.47 -16.13
CA GLU A 143 2.29 18.82 -16.55
C GLU A 143 3.80 18.89 -16.84
N ILE A 144 4.63 18.33 -15.96
CA ILE A 144 6.09 18.28 -16.16
C ILE A 144 6.42 17.55 -17.47
N LEU A 145 5.83 16.37 -17.68
CA LEU A 145 6.14 15.51 -18.81
C LEU A 145 5.57 16.03 -20.13
N THR A 146 4.35 16.56 -20.14
CA THR A 146 3.73 17.10 -21.36
C THR A 146 4.41 18.37 -21.84
N LYS A 147 4.93 19.23 -20.95
CA LYS A 147 5.80 20.36 -21.30
C LYS A 147 7.10 19.91 -22.00
N ALA A 148 7.57 18.70 -21.70
CA ALA A 148 8.74 18.10 -22.39
C ALA A 148 8.37 17.30 -23.65
N GLY A 149 7.09 17.34 -24.06
CA GLY A 149 6.62 16.69 -25.30
C GLY A 149 6.18 15.24 -25.14
N TYR A 150 6.20 14.66 -23.94
CA TYR A 150 5.67 13.33 -23.69
C TYR A 150 4.14 13.31 -23.78
N GLY A 151 3.58 12.20 -24.27
CA GLY A 151 2.18 11.91 -24.03
C GLY A 151 1.96 11.42 -22.59
N ALA A 152 0.72 11.48 -22.13
CA ALA A 152 0.34 11.00 -20.82
C ALA A 152 -0.98 10.24 -20.86
N LEU A 153 -1.06 9.13 -20.14
CA LEU A 153 -2.30 8.47 -19.79
C LEU A 153 -2.41 8.45 -18.26
N LEU A 154 -3.33 9.25 -17.73
CA LEU A 154 -3.70 9.27 -16.32
C LEU A 154 -5.00 8.52 -16.17
N TYR A 155 -5.06 7.47 -15.38
CA TYR A 155 -6.34 6.80 -15.13
C TYR A 155 -6.61 6.62 -13.64
N ASP A 156 -7.89 6.55 -13.29
CA ASP A 156 -8.30 6.18 -11.95
C ASP A 156 -8.08 4.68 -11.78
N GLU A 157 -7.30 4.29 -10.78
CA GLU A 157 -7.13 2.88 -10.42
C GLU A 157 -8.48 2.26 -10.08
N ARG A 158 -8.58 0.92 -10.15
CA ARG A 158 -9.84 0.21 -9.87
C ARG A 158 -10.50 0.66 -8.56
N ALA A 159 -11.83 0.74 -8.57
CA ALA A 159 -12.65 1.16 -7.44
C ALA A 159 -12.32 2.55 -6.87
N SER A 160 -11.68 3.41 -7.66
CA SER A 160 -11.35 4.80 -7.34
C SER A 160 -11.89 5.75 -8.41
N GLY A 161 -12.12 7.02 -8.07
CA GLY A 161 -12.58 8.01 -9.02
C GLY A 161 -13.82 7.58 -9.79
N GLU A 162 -13.75 7.62 -11.13
CA GLU A 162 -14.82 7.20 -12.05
C GLU A 162 -14.60 5.78 -12.60
N SER A 163 -13.55 5.09 -12.16
CA SER A 163 -13.31 3.71 -12.52
C SER A 163 -14.23 2.74 -11.77
N GLY A 164 -14.60 1.66 -12.46
CA GLY A 164 -15.35 0.56 -11.91
C GLY A 164 -14.56 -0.25 -10.89
N GLY A 165 -15.21 -1.30 -10.40
CA GLY A 165 -14.64 -2.21 -9.42
C GLY A 165 -15.42 -2.19 -8.11
N SER A 166 -15.56 -3.35 -7.48
CA SER A 166 -16.30 -3.51 -6.23
C SER A 166 -15.44 -3.30 -4.98
N ARG A 167 -14.12 -3.29 -5.17
CA ARG A 167 -13.12 -3.14 -4.09
C ARG A 167 -11.82 -2.62 -4.64
N ARG A 168 -11.07 -1.89 -3.81
CA ARG A 168 -9.65 -1.60 -4.04
C ARG A 168 -8.83 -2.78 -3.57
N SER A 169 -7.61 -2.94 -4.08
CA SER A 169 -6.76 -4.09 -3.75
C SER A 169 -5.41 -3.70 -3.14
N TYR A 170 -5.16 -2.41 -2.95
CA TYR A 170 -3.88 -1.91 -2.46
C TYR A 170 -2.67 -2.42 -3.27
N GLY A 171 -2.85 -2.52 -4.59
CA GLY A 171 -1.83 -3.01 -5.51
C GLY A 171 -1.76 -4.54 -5.65
N TRP A 172 -2.65 -5.31 -5.01
CA TRP A 172 -2.63 -6.77 -5.10
C TRP A 172 -3.27 -7.31 -6.39
N GLU A 173 -4.26 -6.60 -6.94
CA GLU A 173 -4.97 -6.97 -8.17
C GLU A 173 -4.80 -5.94 -9.30
N ASP A 174 -3.98 -4.89 -9.11
CA ASP A 174 -3.94 -3.74 -10.01
C ASP A 174 -2.98 -3.92 -11.20
N ALA A 175 -2.03 -4.85 -11.13
CA ALA A 175 -1.08 -5.07 -12.23
C ALA A 175 -1.75 -5.44 -13.58
N PRO A 176 -2.85 -6.23 -13.66
CA PRO A 176 -3.61 -6.45 -14.91
C PRO A 176 -4.18 -5.16 -15.51
N ASP A 177 -4.55 -4.16 -14.69
CA ASP A 177 -5.06 -2.87 -15.17
C ASP A 177 -3.99 -2.09 -15.95
N VAL A 178 -2.73 -2.23 -15.55
CA VAL A 178 -1.59 -1.69 -16.32
C VAL A 178 -1.51 -2.37 -17.70
N GLY A 179 -1.73 -3.68 -17.78
CA GLY A 179 -1.82 -4.41 -19.04
C GLY A 179 -2.95 -3.90 -19.94
N ALA A 180 -4.10 -3.64 -19.35
CA ALA A 180 -5.24 -3.04 -20.08
C ALA A 180 -4.93 -1.63 -20.59
N ALA A 181 -4.24 -0.81 -19.80
CA ALA A 181 -3.78 0.51 -20.23
C ALA A 181 -2.80 0.42 -21.41
N ILE A 182 -1.86 -0.53 -21.39
CA ILE A 182 -0.93 -0.80 -22.50
C ILE A 182 -1.72 -1.24 -23.75
N ALA A 183 -2.64 -2.19 -23.61
CA ALA A 183 -3.46 -2.67 -24.70
C ALA A 183 -4.31 -1.55 -25.32
N TYR A 184 -4.91 -0.71 -24.49
CA TYR A 184 -5.62 0.49 -24.94
C TYR A 184 -4.71 1.42 -25.75
N LEU A 185 -3.53 1.75 -25.25
CA LEU A 185 -2.57 2.61 -25.97
C LEU A 185 -2.14 1.97 -27.31
N ARG A 186 -1.88 0.67 -27.34
CA ARG A 186 -1.50 -0.05 -28.57
C ARG A 186 -2.64 -0.19 -29.59
N SER A 187 -3.90 -0.08 -29.15
CA SER A 187 -5.05 -0.06 -30.05
C SER A 187 -5.19 1.26 -30.83
N ARG A 188 -4.49 2.31 -30.43
CA ARG A 188 -4.49 3.61 -31.09
C ARG A 188 -3.41 3.61 -32.20
N PRO A 189 -3.78 3.78 -33.47
CA PRO A 189 -2.81 3.69 -34.59
C PRO A 189 -1.62 4.64 -34.46
N GLU A 190 -1.85 5.85 -33.92
CA GLU A 190 -0.83 6.87 -33.73
C GLU A 190 0.18 6.52 -32.62
N LEU A 191 -0.12 5.52 -31.80
CA LEU A 191 0.72 5.05 -30.69
C LEU A 191 1.33 3.66 -30.94
N ALA A 192 1.10 3.07 -32.11
CA ALA A 192 1.57 1.71 -32.41
C ALA A 192 3.07 1.50 -32.18
N THR A 193 3.87 2.53 -32.43
CA THR A 193 5.34 2.53 -32.24
C THR A 193 5.83 3.43 -31.11
N ALA A 194 4.91 4.04 -30.35
CA ALA A 194 5.30 4.92 -29.25
C ALA A 194 6.03 4.12 -28.16
N ARG A 195 7.09 4.71 -27.62
CA ARG A 195 7.81 4.14 -26.47
C ARG A 195 7.02 4.42 -25.20
N LEU A 196 6.87 3.40 -24.37
CA LEU A 196 6.04 3.49 -23.17
C LEU A 196 6.90 3.49 -21.90
N GLY A 197 6.65 4.49 -21.06
CA GLY A 197 7.08 4.50 -19.67
C GLY A 197 5.89 4.42 -18.72
N ILE A 198 6.18 4.19 -17.46
CA ILE A 198 5.18 4.20 -16.39
C ILE A 198 5.73 4.86 -15.15
N GLY A 199 4.87 5.46 -14.35
CA GLY A 199 5.27 5.95 -13.04
C GLY A 199 4.11 6.40 -12.19
N GLY A 200 4.42 6.75 -10.96
CA GLY A 200 3.41 7.21 -10.01
C GLY A 200 4.00 7.51 -8.65
N CYS A 201 3.09 7.84 -7.73
CA CYS A 201 3.39 8.16 -6.36
C CYS A 201 2.75 7.13 -5.41
N SER A 202 3.47 6.76 -4.33
CA SER A 202 2.93 5.92 -3.26
C SER A 202 2.44 4.56 -3.77
N MET A 203 1.14 4.27 -3.65
CA MET A 203 0.51 3.07 -4.21
C MET A 203 0.68 3.00 -5.73
N GLY A 204 0.50 4.12 -6.44
CA GLY A 204 0.73 4.18 -7.88
C GLY A 204 2.17 3.85 -8.26
N ALA A 205 3.16 4.26 -7.47
CA ALA A 205 4.56 3.88 -7.66
C ALA A 205 4.78 2.36 -7.46
N GLN A 206 4.12 1.77 -6.47
CA GLN A 206 4.14 0.34 -6.22
C GLN A 206 3.54 -0.42 -7.41
N ILE A 207 2.36 -0.01 -7.91
CA ILE A 207 1.69 -0.62 -9.06
C ILE A 207 2.53 -0.43 -10.33
N ALA A 208 3.18 0.73 -10.52
CA ALA A 208 4.07 0.98 -11.65
C ALA A 208 5.25 -0.01 -11.69
N LEU A 209 5.87 -0.28 -10.55
CA LEU A 209 6.94 -1.29 -10.44
C LEU A 209 6.43 -2.71 -10.73
N GLN A 210 5.25 -3.08 -10.22
CA GLN A 210 4.62 -4.37 -10.51
C GLN A 210 4.29 -4.50 -11.99
N GLY A 211 3.71 -3.46 -12.60
CA GLY A 211 3.42 -3.40 -14.03
C GLY A 211 4.68 -3.54 -14.89
N ALA A 212 5.74 -2.79 -14.55
CA ALA A 212 7.00 -2.89 -15.26
C ALA A 212 7.67 -4.27 -15.11
N ALA A 213 7.54 -4.93 -13.95
CA ALA A 213 8.06 -6.28 -13.75
C ALA A 213 7.30 -7.33 -14.56
N ARG A 214 6.01 -7.09 -14.87
CA ARG A 214 5.12 -8.01 -15.59
C ARG A 214 5.11 -7.76 -17.11
N TYR A 215 5.17 -6.49 -17.54
CA TYR A 215 4.98 -6.09 -18.95
C TYR A 215 6.26 -5.49 -19.53
N PRO A 216 6.96 -6.23 -20.41
CA PRO A 216 8.21 -5.77 -21.01
C PRO A 216 8.01 -4.61 -22.01
N GLU A 217 6.80 -4.29 -22.42
CA GLU A 217 6.45 -3.13 -23.24
C GLU A 217 6.71 -1.79 -22.55
N LEU A 218 6.78 -1.80 -21.21
CA LEU A 218 7.14 -0.63 -20.41
C LEU A 218 8.65 -0.52 -20.35
N GLU A 219 9.23 0.41 -21.10
CA GLU A 219 10.67 0.53 -21.32
C GLU A 219 11.41 1.28 -20.21
N ALA A 220 10.67 2.01 -19.34
CA ALA A 220 11.22 2.70 -18.18
C ALA A 220 10.17 2.81 -17.08
N VAL A 221 10.59 2.81 -15.82
CA VAL A 221 9.70 3.02 -14.68
C VAL A 221 10.26 4.04 -13.70
N TRP A 222 9.40 4.98 -13.30
CA TRP A 222 9.64 5.94 -12.25
C TRP A 222 8.71 5.68 -11.07
N ALA A 223 9.24 5.72 -9.84
CA ALA A 223 8.50 5.37 -8.63
C ALA A 223 8.86 6.33 -7.48
N ASP A 224 7.94 7.21 -7.11
CA ASP A 224 8.10 8.16 -6.00
C ASP A 224 7.40 7.64 -4.75
N GLY A 225 8.13 7.48 -3.66
CA GLY A 225 7.61 7.02 -2.38
C GLY A 225 6.95 5.65 -2.44
N SER A 226 7.44 4.72 -3.27
CA SER A 226 6.79 3.43 -3.47
C SER A 226 6.39 2.76 -2.17
N GLY A 227 5.16 2.26 -2.11
CA GLY A 227 4.64 1.40 -1.06
C GLY A 227 5.33 0.03 -1.04
N VAL A 228 4.78 -0.87 -0.24
CA VAL A 228 5.18 -2.28 -0.16
C VAL A 228 4.02 -3.17 -0.63
N ILE A 229 4.32 -4.25 -1.34
CA ILE A 229 3.32 -5.27 -1.70
C ILE A 229 3.10 -6.19 -0.51
N ARG A 230 4.20 -6.60 0.12
CA ARG A 230 4.23 -7.59 1.19
C ARG A 230 5.10 -7.13 2.35
N TYR A 231 4.87 -7.69 3.53
CA TYR A 231 5.66 -7.38 4.71
C TYR A 231 7.18 -7.61 4.52
N GLN A 232 7.58 -8.55 3.65
CA GLN A 232 8.98 -8.85 3.34
C GLN A 232 9.70 -7.70 2.61
N ASP A 233 8.98 -6.80 1.99
CA ASP A 233 9.52 -5.61 1.33
C ASP A 233 10.15 -4.63 2.31
N ASN A 234 9.67 -4.64 3.55
CA ASN A 234 10.28 -3.84 4.60
C ASN A 234 11.65 -4.43 5.02
N PRO A 235 12.60 -3.58 5.41
CA PRO A 235 13.86 -4.04 6.01
C PRO A 235 13.62 -4.93 7.23
N ALA A 236 14.55 -5.87 7.47
CA ALA A 236 14.52 -6.66 8.69
C ALA A 236 14.49 -5.79 9.94
N PRO A 237 13.70 -6.12 10.96
CA PRO A 237 13.54 -5.28 12.14
C PRO A 237 14.85 -5.20 12.95
N ALA A 238 15.33 -3.98 13.20
CA ALA A 238 16.55 -3.73 13.96
C ALA A 238 16.35 -3.76 15.49
N ASN A 239 15.09 -3.73 15.96
CA ASN A 239 14.74 -3.75 17.38
C ASN A 239 13.35 -4.36 17.61
N TRP A 240 12.98 -4.57 18.86
CA TRP A 240 11.72 -5.22 19.24
C TRP A 240 10.45 -4.44 18.80
N ALA A 241 10.51 -3.11 18.80
CA ALA A 241 9.37 -2.28 18.39
C ALA A 241 9.10 -2.42 16.88
N LEU A 242 10.17 -2.43 16.07
CA LEU A 242 10.08 -2.71 14.64
C LEU A 242 9.69 -4.17 14.37
N ALA A 243 10.07 -5.11 15.23
CA ALA A 243 9.64 -6.51 15.10
C ALA A 243 8.13 -6.66 15.33
N ILE A 244 7.53 -5.90 16.24
CA ILE A 244 6.07 -5.86 16.43
C ILE A 244 5.39 -5.27 15.20
N ALA A 245 5.89 -4.15 14.65
CA ALA A 245 5.36 -3.56 13.43
C ALA A 245 5.47 -4.53 12.23
N TYR A 246 6.58 -5.23 12.11
CA TYR A 246 6.81 -6.24 11.06
C TYR A 246 5.83 -7.42 11.18
N ALA A 247 5.55 -7.89 12.40
CA ALA A 247 4.54 -8.90 12.66
C ALA A 247 3.12 -8.39 12.36
N GLY A 248 2.85 -7.11 12.62
CA GLY A 248 1.60 -6.44 12.24
C GLY A 248 1.40 -6.43 10.72
N ASN A 249 2.43 -6.07 9.96
CA ASN A 249 2.38 -6.11 8.50
C ASN A 249 2.17 -7.53 7.95
N TRP A 250 2.77 -8.56 8.56
CA TRP A 250 2.49 -9.96 8.20
C TRP A 250 1.01 -10.32 8.44
N LEU A 251 0.41 -9.83 9.52
CA LEU A 251 -1.01 -10.05 9.79
C LEU A 251 -1.89 -9.28 8.79
N LEU A 252 -1.49 -8.08 8.36
CA LEU A 252 -2.17 -7.34 7.28
C LEU A 252 -2.19 -8.16 5.99
N ASP A 253 -1.06 -8.73 5.57
CA ASP A 253 -0.99 -9.61 4.39
C ASP A 253 -1.97 -10.78 4.47
N LEU A 254 -2.07 -11.43 5.64
CA LEU A 254 -3.05 -12.50 5.86
C LEU A 254 -4.50 -12.00 5.74
N MET A 255 -4.77 -10.80 6.27
CA MET A 255 -6.10 -10.20 6.20
C MET A 255 -6.45 -9.79 4.77
N TYR A 256 -5.51 -9.23 4.00
CA TYR A 256 -5.72 -8.93 2.57
C TYR A 256 -6.04 -10.21 1.80
N SER A 257 -5.23 -11.26 1.93
CA SER A 257 -5.48 -12.53 1.26
C SER A 257 -6.87 -13.11 1.59
N ALA A 258 -7.24 -13.10 2.87
CA ALA A 258 -8.52 -13.62 3.31
C ALA A 258 -9.72 -12.78 2.86
N ARG A 259 -9.56 -11.45 2.76
CA ARG A 259 -10.66 -10.53 2.42
C ARG A 259 -10.82 -10.31 0.93
N LEU A 260 -9.74 -10.37 0.19
CA LEU A 260 -9.74 -10.31 -1.27
C LEU A 260 -10.01 -11.68 -1.89
N ASP A 261 -9.95 -12.75 -1.08
CA ASP A 261 -10.10 -14.14 -1.56
C ASP A 261 -9.13 -14.47 -2.72
N ILE A 262 -7.89 -13.99 -2.57
CA ILE A 262 -6.81 -14.22 -3.52
C ILE A 262 -5.53 -14.65 -2.79
N PRO A 263 -4.67 -15.43 -3.43
CA PRO A 263 -3.34 -15.69 -2.89
C PRO A 263 -2.55 -14.39 -2.83
N ALA A 264 -1.73 -14.26 -1.79
CA ALA A 264 -0.85 -13.12 -1.68
C ALA A 264 0.11 -13.05 -2.89
N PRO A 265 0.24 -11.89 -3.56
CA PRO A 265 1.16 -11.72 -4.67
C PRO A 265 2.62 -11.83 -4.19
N PRO A 266 3.59 -12.05 -5.10
CA PRO A 266 4.99 -12.01 -4.73
C PRO A 266 5.37 -10.62 -4.16
N ALA A 267 6.34 -10.59 -3.25
CA ALA A 267 6.87 -9.35 -2.71
C ALA A 267 7.60 -8.54 -3.81
N MET A 268 7.70 -7.21 -3.65
CA MET A 268 8.42 -6.37 -4.60
C MET A 268 9.87 -6.83 -4.78
N ILE A 269 10.54 -7.21 -3.69
CA ILE A 269 11.92 -7.71 -3.74
C ILE A 269 12.08 -9.02 -4.52
N GLU A 270 11.01 -9.76 -4.76
CA GLU A 270 11.03 -11.00 -5.54
C GLU A 270 10.86 -10.76 -7.04
N ILE A 271 10.25 -9.63 -7.43
CA ILE A 271 9.88 -9.34 -8.81
C ILE A 271 10.62 -8.16 -9.44
N ILE A 272 11.13 -7.22 -8.65
CA ILE A 272 11.74 -5.99 -9.17
C ILE A 272 12.94 -6.25 -10.09
N GLY A 273 13.66 -7.36 -9.86
CA GLY A 273 14.75 -7.81 -10.73
C GLY A 273 14.30 -8.19 -12.15
N ASN A 274 13.02 -8.52 -12.35
CA ASN A 274 12.45 -8.82 -13.68
C ASN A 274 12.34 -7.58 -14.58
N ILE A 275 12.51 -6.38 -14.02
CA ILE A 275 12.53 -5.14 -14.79
C ILE A 275 13.84 -5.00 -15.59
N ALA A 276 14.94 -5.54 -15.08
CA ALA A 276 16.22 -5.45 -15.77
C ALA A 276 16.18 -5.98 -17.22
N PRO A 277 16.90 -5.37 -18.18
CA PRO A 277 17.84 -4.25 -18.00
C PRO A 277 17.18 -2.86 -18.10
N ARG A 278 15.86 -2.75 -18.11
CA ARG A 278 15.11 -1.49 -18.24
C ARG A 278 15.36 -0.58 -17.05
N PRO A 279 15.54 0.75 -17.26
CA PRO A 279 15.89 1.67 -16.18
C PRO A 279 14.76 1.88 -15.20
N ILE A 280 15.12 1.97 -13.91
CA ILE A 280 14.25 2.23 -12.78
C ILE A 280 14.73 3.49 -12.07
N TYR A 281 13.84 4.45 -11.83
CA TYR A 281 14.12 5.62 -11.01
C TYR A 281 13.30 5.62 -9.73
N LEU A 282 13.93 5.38 -8.59
CA LEU A 282 13.33 5.35 -7.27
C LEU A 282 13.56 6.67 -6.57
N ILE A 283 12.49 7.39 -6.26
CA ILE A 283 12.54 8.67 -5.53
C ILE A 283 11.87 8.50 -4.17
N GLY A 284 12.37 9.15 -3.14
CA GLY A 284 11.72 9.14 -1.84
C GLY A 284 12.17 10.22 -0.89
N GLY A 285 11.37 10.45 0.15
CA GLY A 285 11.64 11.39 1.20
C GLY A 285 12.72 10.91 2.18
N GLY A 286 13.58 11.84 2.59
CA GLY A 286 14.60 11.60 3.62
C GLY A 286 14.06 11.71 5.03
N LYS A 287 12.96 12.46 5.25
CA LYS A 287 12.32 12.59 6.55
C LYS A 287 11.48 11.34 6.87
N PRO A 288 11.71 10.69 8.01
CA PRO A 288 10.93 9.52 8.41
C PRO A 288 9.48 9.93 8.72
N ARG A 289 8.53 9.07 8.34
CA ARG A 289 7.14 9.20 8.76
C ARG A 289 6.89 8.36 10.01
N PRO A 290 6.14 8.87 11.00
CA PRO A 290 5.68 8.05 12.11
C PRO A 290 5.00 6.77 11.60
N TYR A 291 5.32 5.62 12.19
CA TYR A 291 4.76 4.29 11.89
C TYR A 291 5.13 3.66 10.53
N PHE A 292 5.63 4.43 9.54
CA PHE A 292 5.96 3.91 8.20
C PHE A 292 7.46 3.68 7.98
N GLY A 293 8.29 4.10 8.92
CA GLY A 293 9.74 3.94 8.82
C GLY A 293 10.40 4.87 7.80
N SER A 294 11.58 4.48 7.35
CA SER A 294 12.39 5.23 6.40
C SER A 294 12.14 4.77 4.97
N GLU A 295 11.64 5.68 4.12
CA GLU A 295 11.54 5.42 2.67
C GLU A 295 12.91 5.14 2.08
N ALA A 296 13.93 5.89 2.47
CA ALA A 296 15.29 5.71 1.99
C ALA A 296 15.79 4.27 2.17
N ALA A 297 15.59 3.67 3.35
CA ALA A 297 16.02 2.30 3.62
C ALA A 297 15.27 1.28 2.73
N ARG A 298 13.97 1.48 2.50
CA ARG A 298 13.15 0.64 1.63
C ARG A 298 13.57 0.74 0.18
N LEU A 299 13.74 1.96 -0.33
CA LEU A 299 14.13 2.18 -1.73
C LEU A 299 15.55 1.68 -2.03
N GLN A 300 16.49 1.84 -1.09
CA GLN A 300 17.82 1.24 -1.19
C GLN A 300 17.76 -0.29 -1.23
N ARG A 301 16.84 -0.88 -0.43
CA ARG A 301 16.58 -2.32 -0.47
C ARG A 301 16.02 -2.71 -1.85
N PHE A 302 15.05 -2.02 -2.39
CA PHE A 302 14.51 -2.29 -3.73
C PHE A 302 15.62 -2.18 -4.80
N ALA A 303 16.42 -1.14 -4.77
CA ALA A 303 17.55 -0.98 -5.69
C ALA A 303 18.55 -2.15 -5.61
N SER A 304 18.81 -2.67 -4.41
CA SER A 304 19.74 -3.81 -4.24
C SER A 304 19.22 -5.11 -4.88
N TYR A 305 17.91 -5.27 -5.03
CA TYR A 305 17.29 -6.40 -5.72
C TYR A 305 17.05 -6.13 -7.22
N ALA A 306 16.87 -4.87 -7.60
CA ALA A 306 16.72 -4.47 -9.00
C ALA A 306 18.04 -4.58 -9.80
N GLY A 307 19.17 -4.35 -9.16
CA GLY A 307 20.49 -4.36 -9.79
C GLY A 307 20.94 -3.01 -10.30
N GLU A 308 21.87 -3.00 -11.24
CA GLU A 308 22.55 -1.78 -11.74
C GLU A 308 21.65 -0.84 -12.55
N ASN A 309 20.50 -1.30 -13.01
CA ASN A 309 19.52 -0.51 -13.75
C ASN A 309 18.67 0.42 -12.86
N ALA A 310 18.79 0.33 -11.52
CA ALA A 310 18.05 1.17 -10.58
C ALA A 310 18.87 2.36 -10.10
N GLN A 311 18.32 3.55 -10.26
CA GLN A 311 18.82 4.79 -9.68
C GLN A 311 17.97 5.17 -8.47
N VAL A 312 18.59 5.69 -7.40
CA VAL A 312 17.88 6.13 -6.19
C VAL A 312 18.18 7.60 -5.93
N TRP A 313 17.14 8.38 -5.73
CA TRP A 313 17.26 9.76 -5.28
C TRP A 313 16.47 9.98 -4.01
N ILE A 314 17.15 10.27 -2.92
CA ILE A 314 16.54 10.62 -1.64
C ILE A 314 16.60 12.13 -1.47
N ILE A 315 15.46 12.76 -1.27
CA ILE A 315 15.34 14.21 -1.04
C ILE A 315 15.30 14.43 0.48
N PRO A 316 16.38 14.95 1.09
CA PRO A 316 16.54 14.94 2.55
C PRO A 316 15.45 15.68 3.31
N GLU A 317 14.94 16.78 2.75
CA GLU A 317 13.89 17.62 3.32
C GLU A 317 12.47 17.17 3.02
N ALA A 318 12.30 16.27 2.05
CA ALA A 318 10.98 15.75 1.68
C ALA A 318 10.48 14.68 2.66
N THR A 319 9.17 14.56 2.74
CA THR A 319 8.46 13.46 3.39
C THR A 319 8.02 12.43 2.33
N HIS A 320 6.73 12.22 2.15
CA HIS A 320 6.18 11.24 1.22
C HIS A 320 5.60 11.92 -0.01
N CYS A 321 6.15 11.66 -1.19
CA CYS A 321 5.67 12.22 -2.45
C CYS A 321 5.62 13.76 -2.50
N ASP A 322 6.32 14.46 -1.64
CA ASP A 322 6.36 15.92 -1.65
C ASP A 322 7.63 16.49 -2.32
N GLY A 323 8.41 15.64 -2.96
CA GLY A 323 9.59 16.04 -3.73
C GLY A 323 9.32 17.15 -4.74
N PRO A 324 8.25 17.11 -5.55
CA PRO A 324 7.89 18.19 -6.46
C PRO A 324 7.61 19.53 -5.77
N VAL A 325 7.18 19.52 -4.51
CA VAL A 325 6.93 20.72 -3.70
C VAL A 325 8.23 21.25 -3.10
N GLN A 326 9.09 20.36 -2.62
CA GLN A 326 10.34 20.72 -1.94
C GLN A 326 11.43 21.18 -2.94
N ARG A 327 11.47 20.58 -4.13
CA ARG A 327 12.47 20.86 -5.17
C ARG A 327 11.85 20.88 -6.58
N PRO A 328 10.92 21.79 -6.87
CA PRO A 328 10.12 21.75 -8.09
C PRO A 328 10.94 21.72 -9.37
N GLU A 329 11.92 22.60 -9.50
CA GLU A 329 12.76 22.70 -10.71
C GLU A 329 13.71 21.49 -10.85
N GLU A 330 14.36 21.08 -9.78
CA GLU A 330 15.26 19.93 -9.80
C GLU A 330 14.49 18.64 -10.06
N TYR A 331 13.31 18.50 -9.44
CA TYR A 331 12.45 17.33 -9.63
C TYR A 331 12.00 17.22 -11.09
N ALA A 332 11.47 18.30 -11.65
CA ALA A 332 11.03 18.34 -13.05
C ALA A 332 12.18 18.02 -14.01
N ARG A 333 13.34 18.64 -13.82
CA ARG A 333 14.51 18.39 -14.65
C ARG A 333 14.95 16.93 -14.59
N ARG A 334 15.10 16.36 -13.40
CA ARG A 334 15.54 14.96 -13.20
C ARG A 334 14.54 13.95 -13.77
N LEU A 335 13.26 14.21 -13.62
CA LEU A 335 12.20 13.33 -14.15
C LEU A 335 12.23 13.31 -15.68
N VAL A 336 12.37 14.48 -16.32
CA VAL A 336 12.49 14.59 -17.78
C VAL A 336 13.79 13.96 -18.26
N GLU A 337 14.93 14.28 -17.66
CA GLU A 337 16.25 13.70 -18.01
C GLU A 337 16.22 12.16 -17.93
N PHE A 338 15.58 11.58 -16.92
CA PHE A 338 15.44 10.13 -16.79
C PHE A 338 14.69 9.52 -17.97
N PHE A 339 13.53 10.07 -18.33
CA PHE A 339 12.75 9.55 -19.45
C PHE A 339 13.39 9.85 -20.82
N ASP A 340 14.08 10.99 -20.97
CA ASP A 340 14.83 11.31 -22.21
C ASP A 340 15.91 10.26 -22.44
N GLN A 341 16.70 9.93 -21.42
CA GLN A 341 17.75 8.91 -21.52
C GLN A 341 17.18 7.52 -21.78
N ALA A 342 16.07 7.18 -21.12
CA ALA A 342 15.48 5.86 -21.21
C ALA A 342 14.67 5.62 -22.49
N LEU A 343 13.98 6.64 -22.98
CA LEU A 343 12.98 6.49 -24.05
C LEU A 343 13.36 7.20 -25.35
N LEU A 344 14.20 8.24 -25.35
CA LEU A 344 14.48 9.04 -26.56
C LEU A 344 15.91 8.86 -27.08
N GLN A 345 16.86 8.53 -26.21
CA GLN A 345 18.24 8.27 -26.63
C GLN A 345 18.37 6.78 -27.01
N LYS A 346 18.85 6.53 -28.23
CA LYS A 346 19.23 5.19 -28.72
C LYS A 346 20.72 4.99 -28.62
#